data_37bd9beb9c2955620947868a2c5bbc0f
#
_entry.id   37bd9beb9c2955620947868a2c5bbc0f
#
_cell.length_a   1.000
_cell.length_b   1.000
_cell.length_c   1.000
_cell.angle_alpha   90.00
_cell.angle_beta   90.00
_cell.angle_gamma   90.00
#
_symmetry.space_group_name_H-M   'P 1'
#
loop_
_entity.id
_entity.type
_entity.pdbx_description
1 polymer ?
#
loop_
_entity_poly.entity_id
_entity_poly.type
_entity_poly.pdbx_seq_one_letter_code
_entity_poly.pdbx_strand_id
1 'polypeptide(L)'
;FAVPLLIVMYAIFHFSIPDLKSFLLFFCSFAAGGFLRILICFFLGILGFWFSQVWALERLLNDLIKLFSGAWIPLWFFPDYLKRTAEVLPFQYIYFAPISIYIGKYGTAEVLGILGKQLFWIVLFGTVCYLVWKKAIYKIVIQGG
;
A
#
# COMPACT_ATOMS: atom_id res chain seq x y z
N PHE A 1 20.99 8.30 -21.14
CA PHE A 1 21.41 8.93 -19.87
C PHE A 1 21.08 8.08 -18.63
N ALA A 2 20.05 7.22 -18.65
CA ALA A 2 19.66 6.41 -17.46
C ALA A 2 20.66 5.27 -17.15
N VAL A 3 21.21 4.60 -18.15
CA VAL A 3 22.09 3.44 -17.97
C VAL A 3 23.40 3.79 -17.22
N PRO A 4 24.17 4.84 -17.60
CA PRO A 4 25.38 5.21 -16.86
C PRO A 4 25.06 5.66 -15.42
N LEU A 5 23.93 6.32 -15.19
CA LEU A 5 23.49 6.71 -13.85
C LEU A 5 23.22 5.48 -12.97
N LEU A 6 22.56 4.45 -13.51
CA LEU A 6 22.32 3.18 -12.81
C LEU A 6 23.62 2.44 -12.48
N ILE A 7 24.60 2.44 -13.41
CA ILE A 7 25.92 1.83 -13.18
C ILE A 7 26.67 2.58 -12.06
N VAL A 8 26.67 3.90 -12.09
CA VAL A 8 27.28 4.74 -11.06
C VAL A 8 26.60 4.54 -9.71
N MET A 9 25.26 4.52 -9.66
CA MET A 9 24.52 4.20 -8.43
C MET A 9 24.84 2.80 -7.92
N TYR A 10 24.92 1.80 -8.77
CA TYR A 10 25.32 0.44 -8.39
C TYR A 10 26.73 0.39 -7.81
N ALA A 11 27.68 1.10 -8.43
CA ALA A 11 29.09 1.16 -7.98
C ALA A 11 29.25 1.91 -6.64
N ILE A 12 28.44 2.97 -6.40
CA ILE A 12 28.56 3.78 -5.17
C ILE A 12 27.83 3.10 -3.99
N PHE A 13 26.66 2.51 -4.23
CA PHE A 13 25.80 1.99 -3.15
C PHE A 13 26.02 0.50 -2.86
N HIS A 14 26.92 -0.20 -3.56
CA HIS A 14 27.14 -1.65 -3.42
C HIS A 14 25.79 -2.37 -3.23
N PHE A 15 24.89 -2.26 -4.21
CA PHE A 15 23.59 -2.89 -4.15
C PHE A 15 23.79 -4.39 -4.01
N SER A 16 23.71 -4.89 -2.78
CA SER A 16 23.73 -6.31 -2.50
C SER A 16 22.50 -6.92 -3.15
N ILE A 17 22.68 -7.77 -4.15
CA ILE A 17 21.57 -8.50 -4.76
C ILE A 17 20.95 -9.34 -3.64
N PRO A 18 19.67 -9.14 -3.31
CA PRO A 18 19.04 -9.87 -2.24
C PRO A 18 19.06 -11.37 -2.58
N ASP A 19 19.23 -12.21 -1.57
CA ASP A 19 19.07 -13.66 -1.69
C ASP A 19 17.73 -13.99 -2.34
N LEU A 20 17.67 -15.08 -3.11
CA LEU A 20 16.46 -15.51 -3.82
C LEU A 20 15.23 -15.55 -2.91
N LYS A 21 15.41 -15.99 -1.66
CA LYS A 21 14.36 -16.00 -0.64
C LYS A 21 13.83 -14.59 -0.33
N SER A 22 14.71 -13.64 -0.10
CA SER A 22 14.37 -12.24 0.17
C SER A 22 13.70 -11.59 -1.04
N PHE A 23 14.15 -11.93 -2.24
CA PHE A 23 13.53 -11.47 -3.48
C PHE A 23 12.09 -11.99 -3.64
N LEU A 24 11.85 -13.29 -3.38
CA LEU A 24 10.50 -13.86 -3.42
C LEU A 24 9.57 -13.24 -2.37
N LEU A 25 10.06 -13.04 -1.15
CA LEU A 25 9.30 -12.40 -0.08
C LEU A 25 8.97 -10.93 -0.41
N PHE A 26 9.93 -10.21 -0.99
CA PHE A 26 9.69 -8.87 -1.52
C PHE A 26 8.57 -8.87 -2.56
N PHE A 27 8.64 -9.77 -3.55
CA PHE A 27 7.66 -9.84 -4.62
C PHE A 27 6.25 -10.17 -4.10
N CYS A 28 6.14 -11.09 -3.14
CA CYS A 28 4.87 -11.40 -2.47
C CYS A 28 4.32 -10.16 -1.73
N SER A 29 5.17 -9.47 -0.97
CA SER A 29 4.76 -8.26 -0.25
C SER A 29 4.39 -7.11 -1.19
N PHE A 30 5.12 -6.96 -2.30
CA PHE A 30 4.84 -5.95 -3.33
C PHE A 30 3.49 -6.21 -4.02
N ALA A 31 3.22 -7.46 -4.39
CA ALA A 31 1.94 -7.86 -4.97
C ALA A 31 0.77 -7.64 -3.99
N ALA A 32 0.95 -8.03 -2.72
CA ALA A 32 -0.04 -7.80 -1.66
C ALA A 32 -0.30 -6.30 -1.42
N GLY A 33 0.75 -5.47 -1.38
CA GLY A 33 0.65 -4.02 -1.25
C GLY A 33 -0.07 -3.38 -2.45
N GLY A 34 0.24 -3.82 -3.67
CA GLY A 34 -0.44 -3.39 -4.89
C GLY A 34 -1.93 -3.76 -4.89
N PHE A 35 -2.26 -4.98 -4.47
CA PHE A 35 -3.64 -5.42 -4.35
C PHE A 35 -4.41 -4.63 -3.28
N LEU A 36 -3.79 -4.35 -2.14
CA LEU A 36 -4.36 -3.48 -1.10
C LEU A 36 -4.66 -2.08 -1.64
N ARG A 37 -3.75 -1.49 -2.43
CA ARG A 37 -3.98 -0.21 -3.09
C ARG A 37 -5.18 -0.26 -4.03
N ILE A 38 -5.31 -1.31 -4.83
CA ILE A 38 -6.46 -1.51 -5.74
C ILE A 38 -7.77 -1.55 -4.93
N LEU A 39 -7.82 -2.27 -3.82
CA LEU A 39 -9.01 -2.34 -2.96
C LEU A 39 -9.39 -0.97 -2.39
N ILE A 40 -8.41 -0.18 -1.94
CA ILE A 40 -8.64 1.18 -1.43
C ILE A 40 -9.19 2.09 -2.55
N CYS A 41 -8.61 2.04 -3.75
CA CYS A 41 -9.11 2.80 -4.90
C CYS A 41 -10.52 2.34 -5.32
N PHE A 42 -10.79 1.04 -5.31
CA PHE A 42 -12.09 0.48 -5.61
C PHE A 42 -13.15 0.92 -4.59
N PHE A 43 -12.80 0.94 -3.30
CA PHE A 43 -13.66 1.46 -2.24
C PHE A 43 -14.08 2.92 -2.52
N LEU A 44 -13.12 3.78 -2.90
CA LEU A 44 -13.43 5.16 -3.28
C LEU A 44 -14.34 5.24 -4.50
N GLY A 45 -14.10 4.41 -5.52
CA GLY A 45 -14.96 4.34 -6.70
C GLY A 45 -16.41 4.01 -6.35
N ILE A 46 -16.62 3.06 -5.42
CA ILE A 46 -17.96 2.71 -4.93
C ILE A 46 -18.63 3.89 -4.22
N LEU A 47 -17.89 4.71 -3.48
CA LEU A 47 -18.45 5.89 -2.80
C LEU A 47 -19.02 6.91 -3.80
N GLY A 48 -18.59 6.88 -5.08
CA GLY A 48 -19.16 7.69 -6.16
C GLY A 48 -20.66 7.53 -6.37
N PHE A 49 -21.25 6.40 -5.94
CA PHE A 49 -22.70 6.23 -5.97
C PHE A 49 -23.46 7.11 -4.96
N TRP A 50 -22.77 7.63 -3.95
CA TRP A 50 -23.36 8.49 -2.92
C TRP A 50 -22.88 9.94 -3.00
N PHE A 51 -21.66 10.17 -3.47
CA PHE A 51 -21.04 11.49 -3.51
C PHE A 51 -20.78 11.95 -4.94
N SER A 52 -21.25 13.13 -5.30
CA SER A 52 -21.07 13.72 -6.64
C SER A 52 -19.62 14.20 -6.88
N GLN A 53 -18.85 14.45 -5.82
CA GLN A 53 -17.49 15.01 -5.91
C GLN A 53 -16.46 14.05 -5.31
N VAL A 54 -16.34 12.86 -5.86
CA VAL A 54 -15.38 11.83 -5.39
C VAL A 54 -13.94 12.22 -5.66
N TRP A 55 -13.67 13.03 -6.66
CA TRP A 55 -12.33 13.47 -7.04
C TRP A 55 -11.56 14.16 -5.91
N ALA A 56 -12.23 14.97 -5.09
CA ALA A 56 -11.60 15.64 -3.96
C ALA A 56 -11.20 14.65 -2.87
N LEU A 57 -12.06 13.67 -2.60
CA LEU A 57 -11.80 12.59 -1.65
C LEU A 57 -10.67 11.68 -2.13
N GLU A 58 -10.65 11.36 -3.43
CA GLU A 58 -9.58 10.58 -4.07
C GLU A 58 -8.22 11.29 -3.96
N ARG A 59 -8.18 12.59 -4.22
CA ARG A 59 -6.96 13.39 -4.08
C ARG A 59 -6.45 13.37 -2.65
N LEU A 60 -7.33 13.67 -1.68
CA LEU A 60 -6.98 13.65 -0.26
C LEU A 60 -6.43 12.29 0.16
N LEU A 61 -7.09 11.20 -0.24
CA LEU A 61 -6.66 9.86 0.11
C LEU A 61 -5.32 9.49 -0.55
N ASN A 62 -5.12 9.89 -1.82
CA ASN A 62 -3.83 9.68 -2.49
C ASN A 62 -2.69 10.43 -1.77
N ASP A 63 -2.93 11.62 -1.28
CA ASP A 63 -1.92 12.38 -0.53
C ASP A 63 -1.65 11.77 0.85
N LEU A 64 -2.68 11.25 1.54
CA LEU A 64 -2.51 10.46 2.77
C LEU A 64 -1.73 9.16 2.51
N ILE A 65 -2.03 8.46 1.42
CA ILE A 65 -1.27 7.26 1.02
C ILE A 65 0.20 7.63 0.80
N LYS A 66 0.50 8.68 0.04
CA LYS A 66 1.90 9.09 -0.23
C LYS A 66 2.65 9.45 1.06
N LEU A 67 1.98 10.16 1.98
CA LEU A 67 2.56 10.55 3.26
C LEU A 67 2.83 9.33 4.15
N PHE A 68 1.82 8.52 4.43
CA PHE A 68 1.89 7.42 5.38
C PHE A 68 2.42 6.10 4.80
N SER A 69 2.59 6.01 3.49
CA SER A 69 3.23 4.85 2.86
C SER A 69 4.76 4.96 2.79
N GLY A 70 5.32 6.09 3.21
CA GLY A 70 6.75 6.33 3.11
C GLY A 70 7.25 6.67 1.70
N ALA A 71 6.33 6.94 0.75
CA ALA A 71 6.69 7.28 -0.63
C ALA A 71 7.32 8.67 -0.77
N TRP A 72 6.89 9.64 0.05
CA TRP A 72 7.47 10.99 0.08
C TRP A 72 8.58 11.11 1.10
N ILE A 73 8.33 10.65 2.33
CA ILE A 73 9.26 10.73 3.44
C ILE A 73 9.31 9.35 4.10
N PRO A 74 10.50 8.69 4.15
CA PRO A 74 10.63 7.43 4.84
C PRO A 74 10.15 7.51 6.29
N LEU A 75 9.43 6.49 6.76
CA LEU A 75 8.78 6.50 8.07
C LEU A 75 9.75 6.63 9.26
N TRP A 76 11.03 6.33 9.07
CA TRP A 76 12.04 6.52 10.13
C TRP A 76 12.36 7.99 10.44
N PHE A 77 12.00 8.94 9.54
CA PHE A 77 12.12 10.38 9.80
C PHE A 77 10.92 10.97 10.53
N PHE A 78 9.86 10.16 10.73
CA PHE A 78 8.67 10.65 11.41
C PHE A 78 8.91 10.76 12.92
N PRO A 79 8.34 11.79 13.59
CA PRO A 79 8.23 11.82 15.04
C PRO A 79 7.46 10.59 15.54
N ASP A 80 7.73 10.15 16.78
CA ASP A 80 7.21 8.90 17.33
C ASP A 80 5.68 8.78 17.25
N TYR A 81 4.95 9.87 17.45
CA TYR A 81 3.48 9.84 17.35
C TYR A 81 2.98 9.59 15.93
N LEU A 82 3.61 10.21 14.91
CA LEU A 82 3.26 9.97 13.49
C LEU A 82 3.67 8.57 13.04
N LYS A 83 4.81 8.09 13.50
CA LYS A 83 5.29 6.73 13.22
C LYS A 83 4.31 5.68 13.74
N ARG A 84 3.87 5.80 15.00
CA ARG A 84 2.87 4.90 15.59
C ARG A 84 1.55 4.93 14.81
N THR A 85 1.10 6.12 14.39
CA THR A 85 -0.10 6.26 13.57
C THR A 85 0.08 5.55 12.21
N ALA A 86 1.23 5.74 11.55
CA ALA A 86 1.53 5.08 10.28
C ALA A 86 1.58 3.54 10.43
N GLU A 87 2.10 3.02 11.56
CA GLU A 87 2.20 1.59 11.84
C GLU A 87 0.83 0.91 12.01
N VAL A 88 -0.18 1.65 12.45
CA VAL A 88 -1.56 1.15 12.56
C VAL A 88 -2.28 1.22 11.22
N LEU A 89 -1.95 2.17 10.34
CA LEU A 89 -2.63 2.39 9.08
C LEU A 89 -2.19 1.38 7.99
N PRO A 90 -3.08 1.07 7.01
CA PRO A 90 -2.76 0.15 5.91
C PRO A 90 -1.72 0.70 4.94
N PHE A 91 -1.50 2.01 4.92
CA PHE A 91 -0.76 2.71 3.88
C PHE A 91 0.72 2.34 3.84
N GLN A 92 1.37 2.10 4.99
CA GLN A 92 2.77 1.69 5.04
C GLN A 92 3.02 0.35 4.33
N TYR A 93 2.02 -0.52 4.27
CA TYR A 93 2.12 -1.84 3.64
C TYR A 93 2.08 -1.78 2.11
N ILE A 94 1.79 -0.61 1.51
CA ILE A 94 1.74 -0.42 0.05
C ILE A 94 3.15 -0.26 -0.53
N TYR A 95 4.00 0.56 0.09
CA TYR A 95 5.34 0.90 -0.43
C TYR A 95 6.47 0.65 0.58
N PHE A 96 6.34 1.16 1.80
CA PHE A 96 7.43 1.10 2.78
C PHE A 96 7.79 -0.33 3.17
N ALA A 97 6.81 -1.18 3.46
CA ALA A 97 7.03 -2.54 3.89
C ALA A 97 7.73 -3.39 2.81
N PRO A 98 7.24 -3.45 1.54
CA PRO A 98 7.95 -4.16 0.48
C PRO A 98 9.39 -3.67 0.28
N ILE A 99 9.60 -2.35 0.21
CA ILE A 99 10.94 -1.77 0.02
C ILE A 99 11.85 -2.15 1.20
N SER A 100 11.34 -2.09 2.44
CA SER A 100 12.10 -2.46 3.63
C SER A 100 12.50 -3.93 3.66
N ILE A 101 11.66 -4.82 3.10
CA ILE A 101 11.98 -6.24 2.90
C ILE A 101 13.11 -6.38 1.86
N TYR A 102 13.02 -5.65 0.75
CA TYR A 102 14.02 -5.69 -0.32
C TYR A 102 15.41 -5.30 0.18
N ILE A 103 15.51 -4.24 0.97
CA ILE A 103 16.80 -3.76 1.53
C ILE A 103 17.30 -4.60 2.71
N GLY A 104 16.60 -5.70 3.06
CA GLY A 104 17.02 -6.62 4.12
C GLY A 104 16.89 -6.06 5.53
N LYS A 105 15.99 -5.09 5.76
CA LYS A 105 15.81 -4.46 7.07
C LYS A 105 15.19 -5.40 8.11
N TYR A 106 14.45 -6.41 7.67
CA TYR A 106 13.67 -7.32 8.52
C TYR A 106 14.16 -8.75 8.43
N GLY A 107 14.19 -9.44 9.58
CA GLY A 107 14.39 -10.87 9.65
C GLY A 107 13.20 -11.66 9.07
N THR A 108 13.41 -12.94 8.73
CA THR A 108 12.35 -13.77 8.10
C THR A 108 11.06 -13.82 8.92
N ALA A 109 11.15 -13.91 10.26
CA ALA A 109 9.98 -13.94 11.13
C ALA A 109 9.20 -12.63 11.11
N GLU A 110 9.89 -11.50 11.06
CA GLU A 110 9.28 -10.17 10.96
C GLU A 110 8.58 -9.96 9.62
N VAL A 111 9.20 -10.45 8.52
CA VAL A 111 8.59 -10.42 7.18
C VAL A 111 7.30 -11.21 7.13
N LEU A 112 7.24 -12.39 7.75
CA LEU A 112 5.99 -13.16 7.85
C LEU A 112 4.92 -12.40 8.64
N GLY A 113 5.30 -11.70 9.70
CA GLY A 113 4.41 -10.81 10.45
C GLY A 113 3.86 -9.66 9.59
N ILE A 114 4.70 -9.07 8.74
CA ILE A 114 4.30 -8.01 7.79
C ILE A 114 3.30 -8.55 6.77
N LEU A 115 3.58 -9.71 6.16
CA LEU A 115 2.68 -10.37 5.22
C LEU A 115 1.33 -10.71 5.86
N GLY A 116 1.34 -11.17 7.12
CA GLY A 116 0.12 -11.40 7.88
C GLY A 116 -0.72 -10.13 8.07
N LYS A 117 -0.08 -9.00 8.38
CA LYS A 117 -0.76 -7.70 8.49
C LYS A 117 -1.28 -7.21 7.14
N GLN A 118 -0.54 -7.40 6.04
CA GLN A 118 -1.02 -7.11 4.69
C GLN A 118 -2.27 -7.93 4.36
N LEU A 119 -2.25 -9.23 4.63
CA LEU A 119 -3.40 -10.11 4.40
C LEU A 119 -4.61 -9.68 5.24
N PHE A 120 -4.40 -9.34 6.52
CA PHE A 120 -5.47 -8.82 7.37
C PHE A 120 -6.13 -7.58 6.75
N TRP A 121 -5.36 -6.61 6.29
CA TRP A 121 -5.89 -5.40 5.67
C TRP A 121 -6.60 -5.68 4.33
N ILE A 122 -6.09 -6.60 3.53
CA ILE A 122 -6.72 -7.06 2.27
C ILE A 122 -8.10 -7.66 2.55
N VAL A 123 -8.18 -8.56 3.53
CA VAL A 123 -9.45 -9.19 3.92
C VAL A 123 -10.44 -8.16 4.47
N LEU A 124 -9.96 -7.25 5.31
CA LEU A 124 -10.79 -6.19 5.89
C LEU A 124 -11.36 -5.26 4.81
N PHE A 125 -10.50 -4.69 3.94
CA PHE A 125 -10.96 -3.83 2.84
C PHE A 125 -11.80 -4.57 1.82
N GLY A 126 -11.46 -5.82 1.49
CA GLY A 126 -12.25 -6.67 0.59
C GLY A 126 -13.66 -6.89 1.13
N THR A 127 -13.79 -7.17 2.43
CA THR A 127 -15.09 -7.34 3.09
C THR A 127 -15.88 -6.04 3.09
N VAL A 128 -15.26 -4.91 3.43
CA VAL A 128 -15.91 -3.60 3.40
C VAL A 128 -16.36 -3.25 1.99
N CYS A 129 -15.52 -3.43 0.98
CA CYS A 129 -15.88 -3.22 -0.42
C CYS A 129 -17.10 -4.07 -0.83
N TYR A 130 -17.09 -5.35 -0.47
CA TYR A 130 -18.20 -6.25 -0.79
C TYR A 130 -19.51 -5.81 -0.15
N LEU A 131 -19.50 -5.41 1.13
CA LEU A 131 -20.70 -4.95 1.84
C LEU A 131 -21.24 -3.64 1.27
N VAL A 132 -20.33 -2.70 0.98
CA VAL A 132 -20.71 -1.39 0.42
C VAL A 132 -21.20 -1.55 -1.02
N TRP A 133 -20.55 -2.42 -1.81
CA TRP A 133 -20.98 -2.77 -3.17
C TRP A 133 -22.40 -3.33 -3.22
N LYS A 134 -22.76 -4.26 -2.33
CA LYS A 134 -24.15 -4.74 -2.22
C LYS A 134 -25.15 -3.62 -2.03
N LYS A 135 -24.85 -2.66 -1.14
CA LYS A 135 -25.72 -1.50 -0.90
C LYS A 135 -25.79 -0.57 -2.12
N ALA A 136 -24.68 -0.41 -2.86
CA ALA A 136 -24.64 0.42 -4.05
C ALA A 136 -25.55 -0.14 -5.16
N ILE A 137 -25.51 -1.45 -5.40
CA ILE A 137 -26.37 -2.10 -6.41
C ILE A 137 -27.85 -1.89 -6.11
N TYR A 138 -28.28 -2.05 -4.85
CA TYR A 138 -29.69 -1.80 -4.48
C TYR A 138 -30.14 -0.39 -4.82
N LYS A 139 -29.27 0.61 -4.65
CA LYS A 139 -29.59 2.00 -4.97
C LYS A 139 -29.77 2.23 -6.47
N ILE A 140 -28.97 1.58 -7.32
CA ILE A 140 -29.04 1.69 -8.78
C ILE A 140 -30.38 1.09 -9.29
N VAL A 141 -30.74 -0.09 -8.80
CA VAL A 141 -31.95 -0.80 -9.20
C VAL A 141 -33.22 0.01 -8.86
N ILE A 142 -33.23 0.72 -7.74
CA ILE A 142 -34.38 1.56 -7.33
C ILE A 142 -34.48 2.85 -8.16
N GLN A 143 -33.38 3.38 -8.68
CA GLN A 143 -33.35 4.63 -9.45
C GLN A 143 -33.52 4.41 -10.97
N GLY A 144 -33.33 3.20 -11.46
CA GLY A 144 -33.36 2.84 -12.89
C GLY A 144 -34.54 1.96 -13.31
N GLY A 145 -35.51 1.69 -12.42
CA GLY A 145 -36.71 0.89 -12.68
C GLY A 145 -37.95 1.74 -12.80
#